data_ad509debfed421653bcfff884cb2e82f
#
_entry.id   ad509debfed421653bcfff884cb2e82f
#
_cell.length_a   1.000
_cell.length_b   1.000
_cell.length_c   1.000
_cell.angle_alpha   90.00
_cell.angle_beta   90.00
_cell.angle_gamma   90.00
#
_symmetry.space_group_name_H-M   'P 1'
#
loop_
_entity.id
_entity.type
_entity.pdbx_description
1 polymer ?
#
loop_
_entity_poly.entity_id
_entity_poly.type
_entity_poly.pdbx_seq_one_letter_code
_entity_poly.pdbx_strand_id
1 'polypeptide(L)'
;SPEEATAGIKQMLERKDKIMGFGHRVYTESDPRNTINKKMSKRLSEETGDTHLYAVSEAIEKVMWDEKRLFANADFFSASCYHFMGIPTYLFTPIFVCSRVTGWAAHIMEQRADNKLIRPGAEYVGPELRPFPSIDERD
;
A
#
# COMPACT_ATOMS: atom_id res chain seq x y z
N SER A 1 0.65 -20.89 11.11
CA SER A 1 0.97 -20.36 12.45
C SER A 1 1.78 -19.07 12.33
N PRO A 2 1.91 -18.27 13.42
CA PRO A 2 2.80 -17.10 13.44
C PRO A 2 4.25 -17.43 13.10
N GLU A 3 4.73 -18.62 13.50
CA GLU A 3 6.08 -19.11 13.21
C GLU A 3 6.27 -19.42 11.74
N GLU A 4 5.31 -20.05 11.10
CA GLU A 4 5.31 -20.32 9.66
C GLU A 4 5.24 -19.02 8.85
N ALA A 5 4.41 -18.07 9.28
CA ALA A 5 4.34 -16.75 8.66
C ALA A 5 5.69 -16.02 8.77
N THR A 6 6.31 -16.06 9.94
CA THR A 6 7.66 -15.50 10.16
C THR A 6 8.68 -16.12 9.20
N ALA A 7 8.72 -17.44 9.10
CA ALA A 7 9.63 -18.14 8.19
C ALA A 7 9.34 -17.80 6.72
N GLY A 8 8.07 -17.77 6.34
CA GLY A 8 7.64 -17.43 4.98
C GLY A 8 8.06 -16.01 4.58
N ILE A 9 7.84 -15.02 5.46
CA ILE A 9 8.27 -13.63 5.19
C ILE A 9 9.79 -13.53 5.03
N LYS A 10 10.58 -14.22 5.85
CA LYS A 10 12.04 -14.23 5.72
C LYS A 10 12.48 -14.81 4.36
N GLN A 11 11.90 -15.91 3.92
CA GLN A 11 12.16 -16.48 2.60
C GLN A 11 11.78 -15.52 1.45
N MET A 12 10.65 -14.82 1.56
CA MET A 12 10.26 -13.81 0.58
C MET A 12 11.27 -12.67 0.53
N LEU A 13 11.75 -12.20 1.69
CA LEU A 13 12.78 -11.15 1.77
C LEU A 13 14.12 -11.57 1.17
N GLU A 14 14.55 -12.83 1.36
CA GLU A 14 15.75 -13.40 0.74
C GLU A 14 15.64 -13.42 -0.80
N ARG A 15 14.47 -13.76 -1.34
CA ARG A 15 14.17 -13.71 -2.78
C ARG A 15 13.99 -12.30 -3.33
N LYS A 16 14.01 -11.28 -2.47
CA LYS A 16 13.71 -9.86 -2.80
C LYS A 16 12.26 -9.66 -3.28
N ASP A 17 11.35 -10.51 -2.86
CA ASP A 17 9.94 -10.35 -3.15
C ASP A 17 9.39 -9.08 -2.46
N LYS A 18 8.45 -8.42 -3.13
CA LYS A 18 7.80 -7.23 -2.55
C LYS A 18 6.69 -7.66 -1.61
N ILE A 19 6.80 -7.24 -0.35
CA ILE A 19 5.76 -7.48 0.66
C ILE A 19 4.89 -6.22 0.76
N MET A 20 3.60 -6.39 0.48
CA MET A 20 2.63 -5.29 0.48
C MET A 20 2.18 -4.94 1.90
N GLY A 21 1.71 -3.71 2.11
CA GLY A 21 1.22 -3.25 3.41
C GLY A 21 2.30 -2.63 4.31
N PHE A 22 3.51 -2.44 3.80
CA PHE A 22 4.63 -1.87 4.56
C PHE A 22 5.27 -0.67 3.88
N GLY A 23 5.71 0.30 4.70
CA GLY A 23 6.30 1.56 4.25
C GLY A 23 5.28 2.52 3.64
N HIS A 24 5.70 3.76 3.40
CA HIS A 24 4.89 4.81 2.81
C HIS A 24 5.78 5.82 2.08
N ARG A 25 5.26 6.50 1.05
CA ARG A 25 6.05 7.49 0.29
C ARG A 25 6.27 8.81 1.03
N VAL A 26 5.36 9.15 1.94
CA VAL A 26 5.37 10.42 2.68
C VAL A 26 5.80 10.21 4.12
N TYR A 27 5.17 9.25 4.81
CA TYR A 27 5.56 8.94 6.19
C TYR A 27 6.88 8.18 6.21
N THR A 28 7.79 8.61 7.08
CA THR A 28 9.14 8.03 7.20
C THR A 28 9.35 7.25 8.49
N GLU A 29 8.63 7.58 9.55
CA GLU A 29 8.78 6.96 10.87
C GLU A 29 7.66 5.96 11.19
N SER A 30 6.41 6.34 10.94
CA SER A 30 5.24 5.51 11.16
C SER A 30 4.03 6.02 10.39
N ASP A 31 3.05 5.16 10.15
CA ASP A 31 1.74 5.57 9.63
C ASP A 31 0.77 5.76 10.81
N PRO A 32 0.33 7.00 11.12
CA PRO A 32 -0.54 7.26 12.28
C PRO A 32 -1.88 6.55 12.20
N ARG A 33 -2.35 6.22 10.99
CA ARG A 33 -3.60 5.48 10.77
C ARG A 33 -3.47 4.01 11.20
N ASN A 34 -2.27 3.44 11.06
CA ASN A 34 -2.01 2.05 11.42
C ASN A 34 -2.23 1.78 12.92
N THR A 35 -1.92 2.72 13.79
CA THR A 35 -2.14 2.58 15.22
C THR A 35 -3.63 2.35 15.54
N ILE A 36 -4.53 3.05 14.84
CA ILE A 36 -5.97 2.90 14.99
C ILE A 36 -6.43 1.56 14.42
N ASN A 37 -5.98 1.24 13.20
CA ASN A 37 -6.34 0.00 12.52
C ASN A 37 -5.88 -1.24 13.30
N LYS A 38 -4.67 -1.22 13.84
CA LYS A 38 -4.14 -2.31 14.67
C LYS A 38 -4.98 -2.55 15.92
N LYS A 39 -5.34 -1.47 16.63
CA LYS A 39 -6.24 -1.57 17.81
C LYS A 39 -7.61 -2.14 17.44
N MET A 40 -8.16 -1.70 16.31
CA MET A 40 -9.45 -2.18 15.84
C MET A 40 -9.37 -3.65 15.41
N SER A 41 -8.32 -4.04 14.68
CA SER A 41 -8.08 -5.41 14.28
C SER A 41 -7.99 -6.35 15.50
N LYS A 42 -7.27 -5.95 16.54
CA LYS A 42 -7.19 -6.70 17.79
C LYS A 42 -8.56 -6.89 18.43
N ARG A 43 -9.30 -5.80 18.60
CA ARG A 43 -10.64 -5.83 19.19
C ARG A 43 -11.57 -6.75 18.39
N LEU A 44 -11.62 -6.61 17.07
CA LEU A 44 -12.48 -7.42 16.21
C LEU A 44 -12.09 -8.90 16.26
N SER A 45 -10.80 -9.21 16.35
CA SER A 45 -10.33 -10.60 16.49
C SER A 45 -10.81 -11.25 17.79
N GLU A 46 -10.83 -10.49 18.88
CA GLU A 46 -11.36 -10.92 20.18
C GLU A 46 -12.90 -11.09 20.14
N GLU A 47 -13.62 -10.14 19.53
CA GLU A 47 -15.08 -10.17 19.38
C GLU A 47 -15.57 -11.33 18.50
N THR A 48 -14.83 -11.67 17.46
CA THR A 48 -15.17 -12.79 16.54
C THR A 48 -14.65 -14.14 17.03
N GLY A 49 -13.74 -14.16 17.99
CA GLY A 49 -13.08 -15.38 18.48
C GLY A 49 -11.97 -15.91 17.56
N ASP A 50 -11.67 -15.22 16.46
CA ASP A 50 -10.57 -15.56 15.56
C ASP A 50 -9.32 -14.73 15.90
N THR A 51 -8.60 -15.13 16.93
CA THR A 51 -7.36 -14.49 17.35
C THR A 51 -6.15 -14.91 16.53
N HIS A 52 -6.27 -15.98 15.73
CA HIS A 52 -5.15 -16.55 14.99
C HIS A 52 -4.63 -15.59 13.90
N LEU A 53 -5.51 -15.03 13.09
CA LEU A 53 -5.11 -14.10 12.01
C LEU A 53 -4.46 -12.83 12.58
N TYR A 54 -4.94 -12.33 13.72
CA TYR A 54 -4.31 -11.18 14.37
C TYR A 54 -2.89 -11.52 14.86
N ALA A 55 -2.68 -12.68 15.49
CA ALA A 55 -1.37 -13.13 15.93
C ALA A 55 -0.38 -13.30 14.76
N VAL A 56 -0.84 -13.84 13.63
CA VAL A 56 -0.06 -13.93 12.38
C VAL A 56 0.32 -12.53 11.88
N SER A 57 -0.62 -11.59 11.88
CA SER A 57 -0.37 -10.21 11.45
C SER A 57 0.67 -9.50 12.33
N GLU A 58 0.61 -9.67 13.65
CA GLU A 58 1.62 -9.13 14.57
C GLU A 58 3.01 -9.74 14.34
N ALA A 59 3.08 -11.05 14.09
CA ALA A 59 4.35 -11.72 13.79
C ALA A 59 4.98 -11.17 12.49
N ILE A 60 4.19 -10.97 11.45
CA ILE A 60 4.63 -10.38 10.18
C ILE A 60 5.12 -8.95 10.39
N GLU A 61 4.34 -8.11 11.08
CA GLU A 61 4.74 -6.72 11.39
C GLU A 61 6.09 -6.68 12.11
N LYS A 62 6.26 -7.56 13.11
CA LYS A 62 7.52 -7.66 13.85
C LYS A 62 8.70 -8.02 12.95
N VAL A 63 8.56 -9.02 12.10
CA VAL A 63 9.62 -9.42 11.17
C VAL A 63 9.99 -8.30 10.21
N MET A 64 9.01 -7.61 9.65
CA MET A 64 9.26 -6.50 8.73
C MET A 64 9.98 -5.34 9.40
N TRP A 65 9.66 -5.08 10.66
CA TRP A 65 10.39 -4.07 11.45
C TRP A 65 11.82 -4.52 11.78
N ASP A 66 11.99 -5.75 12.23
CA ASP A 66 13.30 -6.26 12.66
C ASP A 66 14.28 -6.38 11.47
N GLU A 67 13.84 -6.89 10.33
CA GLU A 67 14.68 -7.18 9.16
C GLU A 67 14.87 -5.97 8.22
N LYS A 68 13.87 -5.10 8.10
CA LYS A 68 13.87 -4.01 7.10
C LYS A 68 13.63 -2.62 7.66
N ARG A 69 13.30 -2.50 8.94
CA ARG A 69 12.85 -1.23 9.57
C ARG A 69 11.68 -0.58 8.82
N LEU A 70 10.79 -1.42 8.26
CA LEU A 70 9.58 -0.97 7.59
C LEU A 70 8.39 -1.14 8.52
N PHE A 71 7.68 -0.04 8.76
CA PHE A 71 6.45 -0.01 9.53
C PHE A 71 5.25 -0.45 8.67
N ALA A 72 4.24 -1.05 9.30
CA ALA A 72 2.97 -1.35 8.66
C ALA A 72 2.23 -0.05 8.32
N ASN A 73 1.74 0.06 7.09
CA ASN A 73 0.92 1.19 6.66
C ASN A 73 -0.58 0.94 6.92
N ALA A 74 -1.43 1.90 6.51
CA ALA A 74 -2.87 1.82 6.75
C ALA A 74 -3.51 0.54 6.19
N ASP A 75 -2.98 -0.03 5.11
CA ASP A 75 -3.62 -1.16 4.43
C ASP A 75 -3.43 -2.47 5.19
N PHE A 76 -2.32 -2.63 5.91
CA PHE A 76 -1.95 -3.91 6.51
C PHE A 76 -2.98 -4.42 7.53
N PHE A 77 -3.26 -3.65 8.58
CA PHE A 77 -4.27 -4.04 9.56
C PHE A 77 -5.71 -3.74 9.13
N SER A 78 -5.93 -2.90 8.10
CA SER A 78 -7.25 -2.76 7.48
C SER A 78 -7.72 -4.06 6.86
N ALA A 79 -6.81 -4.84 6.25
CA ALA A 79 -7.14 -6.11 5.64
C ALA A 79 -7.70 -7.11 6.67
N SER A 80 -7.07 -7.23 7.84
CA SER A 80 -7.57 -8.08 8.91
C SER A 80 -8.87 -7.55 9.54
N CYS A 81 -9.02 -6.21 9.68
CA CYS A 81 -10.30 -5.63 10.09
C CYS A 81 -11.44 -6.03 9.15
N TYR A 82 -11.24 -5.89 7.85
CA TYR A 82 -12.26 -6.25 6.85
C TYR A 82 -12.58 -7.74 6.87
N HIS A 83 -11.57 -8.58 7.06
CA HIS A 83 -11.77 -10.03 7.22
C HIS A 83 -12.67 -10.35 8.41
N PHE A 84 -12.37 -9.80 9.59
CA PHE A 84 -13.19 -10.02 10.81
C PHE A 84 -14.61 -9.47 10.68
N MET A 85 -14.82 -8.44 9.87
CA MET A 85 -16.16 -7.94 9.55
C MET A 85 -16.89 -8.78 8.48
N GLY A 86 -16.30 -9.87 8.00
CA GLY A 86 -16.90 -10.73 6.98
C GLY A 86 -16.93 -10.11 5.58
N ILE A 87 -16.13 -9.07 5.32
CA ILE A 87 -16.08 -8.43 4.01
C ILE A 87 -15.24 -9.28 3.06
N PRO A 88 -15.77 -9.67 1.88
CA PRO A 88 -15.00 -10.42 0.90
C PRO A 88 -13.79 -9.63 0.39
N THR A 89 -12.66 -10.31 0.21
CA THR A 89 -11.37 -9.68 -0.16
C THR A 89 -11.46 -8.84 -1.46
N TYR A 90 -12.26 -9.26 -2.43
CA TYR A 90 -12.44 -8.52 -3.69
C TYR A 90 -13.12 -7.15 -3.50
N LEU A 91 -13.73 -6.88 -2.34
CA LEU A 91 -14.33 -5.59 -2.00
C LEU A 91 -13.37 -4.64 -1.26
N PHE A 92 -12.18 -5.06 -0.84
CA PHE A 92 -11.27 -4.22 -0.07
C PHE A 92 -10.87 -2.95 -0.83
N THR A 93 -10.46 -3.10 -2.09
CA THR A 93 -10.15 -1.95 -2.96
C THR A 93 -11.38 -1.09 -3.27
N PRO A 94 -12.54 -1.64 -3.66
CA PRO A 94 -13.77 -0.85 -3.81
C PRO A 94 -14.16 -0.03 -2.59
N ILE A 95 -14.06 -0.57 -1.38
CA ILE A 95 -14.36 0.15 -0.13
C ILE A 95 -13.39 1.33 0.04
N PHE A 96 -12.11 1.12 -0.23
CA PHE A 96 -11.12 2.21 -0.21
C PHE A 96 -11.48 3.30 -1.22
N VAL A 97 -11.88 2.95 -2.42
CA VAL A 97 -12.33 3.92 -3.45
C VAL A 97 -13.56 4.71 -2.97
N CYS A 98 -14.56 4.06 -2.39
CA CYS A 98 -15.71 4.74 -1.80
C CYS A 98 -15.32 5.77 -0.74
N SER A 99 -14.37 5.44 0.13
CA SER A 99 -13.85 6.38 1.13
C SER A 99 -13.05 7.52 0.50
N ARG A 100 -12.30 7.24 -0.56
CA ARG A 100 -11.43 8.20 -1.22
C ARG A 100 -12.18 9.18 -2.11
N VAL A 101 -13.37 8.86 -2.59
CA VAL A 101 -14.14 9.72 -3.51
C VAL A 101 -14.42 11.11 -2.92
N THR A 102 -14.61 11.21 -1.62
CA THR A 102 -14.78 12.49 -0.92
C THR A 102 -13.53 13.36 -1.01
N GLY A 103 -12.34 12.78 -0.83
CA GLY A 103 -11.06 13.47 -0.99
C GLY A 103 -10.80 13.90 -2.44
N TRP A 104 -11.13 13.07 -3.40
CA TRP A 104 -11.04 13.43 -4.82
C TRP A 104 -11.98 14.57 -5.17
N ALA A 105 -13.22 14.55 -4.67
CA ALA A 105 -14.17 15.63 -4.87
C ALA A 105 -13.64 16.94 -4.30
N ALA A 106 -13.10 16.94 -3.07
CA ALA A 106 -12.49 18.11 -2.45
C ALA A 106 -11.35 18.67 -3.30
N HIS A 107 -10.41 17.84 -3.74
CA HIS A 107 -9.30 18.28 -4.58
C HIS A 107 -9.75 18.82 -5.95
N ILE A 108 -10.76 18.22 -6.56
CA ILE A 108 -11.33 18.72 -7.82
C ILE A 108 -11.98 20.10 -7.61
N MET A 109 -12.69 20.29 -6.51
CA MET A 109 -13.32 21.57 -6.18
C MET A 109 -12.26 22.66 -5.94
N GLU A 110 -11.22 22.37 -5.16
CA GLU A 110 -10.09 23.27 -4.92
C GLU A 110 -9.39 23.65 -6.23
N GLN A 111 -9.08 22.67 -7.07
CA GLN A 111 -8.41 22.93 -8.34
C GLN A 111 -9.29 23.76 -9.30
N ARG A 112 -10.59 23.52 -9.32
CA ARG A 112 -11.50 24.31 -10.16
C ARG A 112 -11.68 25.74 -9.68
N ALA A 113 -11.53 26.00 -8.39
CA ALA A 113 -11.61 27.35 -7.81
C ALA A 113 -10.39 28.22 -8.19
N ASP A 114 -9.19 27.64 -8.33
CA ASP A 114 -7.96 28.31 -8.81
C ASP A 114 -7.30 27.45 -9.90
N ASN A 115 -7.99 27.32 -11.03
CA ASN A 115 -7.57 26.40 -12.10
C ASN A 115 -6.41 26.97 -12.91
N LYS A 116 -5.31 26.24 -12.92
CA LYS A 116 -4.13 26.51 -13.74
C LYS A 116 -3.79 25.30 -14.61
N LEU A 117 -3.27 25.57 -15.80
CA LEU A 117 -2.79 24.49 -16.68
C LEU A 117 -1.59 23.79 -16.03
N ILE A 118 -1.77 22.52 -15.69
CA ILE A 118 -0.72 21.69 -15.11
C ILE A 118 0.13 21.14 -16.26
N ARG A 119 1.41 21.53 -16.27
CA ARG A 119 2.42 20.96 -17.17
C ARG A 119 3.54 20.37 -16.32
N PRO A 120 3.52 19.05 -16.03
CA PRO A 120 4.60 18.42 -15.30
C PRO A 120 5.89 18.54 -16.12
N GLY A 121 6.99 18.90 -15.46
CA GLY A 121 8.31 18.83 -16.05
C GLY A 121 8.71 17.37 -16.27
N ALA A 122 9.47 17.10 -17.33
CA ALA A 122 10.05 15.80 -17.58
C ALA A 122 11.49 15.97 -18.05
N GLU A 123 12.37 15.10 -17.58
CA GLU A 123 13.72 14.96 -18.10
C GLU A 123 13.71 13.85 -19.16
N TYR A 124 14.21 14.18 -20.34
CA TYR A 124 14.30 13.19 -21.41
C TYR A 124 15.45 12.23 -21.14
N VAL A 125 15.13 10.95 -20.99
CA VAL A 125 16.09 9.85 -20.74
C VAL A 125 16.14 8.84 -21.90
N GLY A 126 15.61 9.21 -23.06
CA GLY A 126 15.61 8.37 -24.25
C GLY A 126 16.93 8.43 -25.04
N PRO A 127 16.99 7.82 -26.22
CA PRO A 127 18.15 7.85 -27.08
C PRO A 127 18.57 9.28 -27.48
N GLU A 128 19.85 9.48 -27.77
CA GLU A 128 20.34 10.74 -28.30
C GLU A 128 19.68 11.09 -29.65
N LEU A 129 19.82 12.35 -30.05
CA LEU A 129 19.23 12.87 -31.28
C LEU A 129 19.65 11.99 -32.46
N ARG A 130 18.67 11.45 -33.18
CA ARG A 130 18.91 10.63 -34.37
C ARG A 130 18.54 11.44 -35.62
N PRO A 131 19.30 11.30 -36.73
CA PRO A 131 18.89 11.87 -37.99
C PRO A 131 17.58 11.25 -38.48
N PHE A 132 16.74 12.05 -39.10
CA PHE A 132 15.50 11.57 -39.70
C PHE A 132 15.84 11.09 -41.14
N PRO A 133 15.95 9.76 -41.37
CA PRO A 133 16.26 9.24 -42.67
C PRO A 133 15.13 9.49 -43.69
N SER A 134 15.49 9.67 -44.95
CA SER A 134 14.52 9.74 -46.04
C SER A 134 13.69 8.43 -46.10
N ILE A 135 12.54 8.47 -46.78
CA ILE A 135 11.67 7.29 -46.84
C ILE A 135 12.34 6.10 -47.51
N ASP A 136 13.24 6.36 -48.47
CA ASP A 136 13.97 5.35 -49.25
C ASP A 136 15.14 4.72 -48.47
N GLU A 137 15.51 5.29 -47.32
CA GLU A 137 16.60 4.84 -46.43
C GLU A 137 16.07 4.14 -45.14
N ARG A 138 14.78 3.88 -45.08
CA ARG A 138 14.16 3.20 -43.92
C ARG A 138 13.97 1.73 -44.24
N ASP A 139 14.53 0.87 -43.38
CA ASP A 139 14.32 -0.59 -43.42
C ASP A 139 12.90 -0.98 -42.94
#